data_0f2b85e9b909739ff58a6a4f2a5bc18a
#
_entry.id   0f2b85e9b909739ff58a6a4f2a5bc18a
#
_cell.length_a   1.000
_cell.length_b   1.000
_cell.length_c   1.000
_cell.angle_alpha   90.00
_cell.angle_beta   90.00
_cell.angle_gamma   90.00
#
_symmetry.space_group_name_H-M   'P 1'
#
loop_
_entity.id
_entity.type
_entity.pdbx_description
1 polymer ?
#
loop_
_entity_poly.entity_id
_entity_poly.type
_entity_poly.pdbx_seq_one_letter_code
_entity_poly.pdbx_strand_id
1 'polypeptide(L)'
;VWGQLDQVLVTEWATAAGKALKVSQVAVDSGGHCTHEVYRYVRDRVRQNVVAIKGSSRRNSPAVGKGNKVDLSFQGRVLKRGVTLYQLGTDTIKTTLFGRLRHNEAGGVGTLHFGMAADEEYFRQLTSERQALRYHRGFPIREWVKKAGDRNEALDCVVYAYAAMLLFSRRMNRATMWQQLADQLEHGKKKPLRSKQPVSYTHLRAHE
;
A
#
# COMPACT_ATOMS: atom_id res chain seq x y z
N VAL A 1 0.28 -14.66 -12.92
CA VAL A 1 0.23 -13.64 -11.84
C VAL A 1 1.60 -13.05 -11.58
N TRP A 2 2.64 -13.85 -11.17
CA TRP A 2 3.94 -13.30 -10.79
C TRP A 2 4.66 -12.56 -11.93
N GLY A 3 4.64 -13.10 -13.16
CA GLY A 3 5.21 -12.43 -14.33
C GLY A 3 4.52 -11.11 -14.69
N GLN A 4 3.21 -10.99 -14.47
CA GLN A 4 2.48 -9.74 -14.65
C GLN A 4 2.90 -8.70 -13.59
N LEU A 5 3.10 -9.14 -12.34
CA LEU A 5 3.59 -8.26 -11.29
C LEU A 5 5.03 -7.81 -11.60
N ASP A 6 5.89 -8.69 -12.13
CA ASP A 6 7.23 -8.31 -12.57
C ASP A 6 7.21 -7.23 -13.65
N GLN A 7 6.25 -7.30 -14.59
CA GLN A 7 6.07 -6.24 -15.59
C GLN A 7 5.70 -4.90 -14.94
N VAL A 8 4.83 -4.91 -13.93
CA VAL A 8 4.47 -3.69 -13.18
C VAL A 8 5.70 -3.10 -12.49
N LEU A 9 6.57 -3.94 -11.91
CA LEU A 9 7.79 -3.48 -11.20
C LEU A 9 8.77 -2.74 -12.11
N VAL A 10 8.83 -3.09 -13.39
CA VAL A 10 9.74 -2.46 -14.37
C VAL A 10 9.07 -1.39 -15.23
N THR A 11 7.75 -1.22 -15.09
CA THR A 11 7.01 -0.19 -15.84
C THR A 11 7.41 1.21 -15.37
N GLU A 12 7.59 2.11 -16.32
CA GLU A 12 7.81 3.54 -16.06
C GLU A 12 6.52 4.30 -16.41
N TRP A 13 6.07 5.16 -15.50
CA TRP A 13 4.93 6.03 -15.69
C TRP A 13 5.38 7.45 -15.91
N ALA A 14 4.83 8.11 -16.93
CA ALA A 14 5.13 9.52 -17.20
C ALA A 14 4.32 10.42 -16.26
N THR A 15 4.98 11.41 -15.66
CA THR A 15 4.30 12.57 -15.06
C THR A 15 3.82 13.53 -16.14
N ALA A 16 2.93 14.47 -15.78
CA ALA A 16 2.53 15.57 -16.68
C ALA A 16 3.72 16.40 -17.18
N ALA A 17 4.79 16.49 -16.38
CA ALA A 17 6.05 17.16 -16.76
C ALA A 17 6.99 16.27 -17.60
N GLY A 18 6.57 15.11 -18.07
CA GLY A 18 7.36 14.19 -18.88
C GLY A 18 8.47 13.45 -18.12
N LYS A 19 8.46 13.47 -16.80
CA LYS A 19 9.41 12.70 -15.97
C LYS A 19 8.93 11.28 -15.78
N ALA A 20 9.86 10.31 -15.73
CA ALA A 20 9.53 8.92 -15.50
C ALA A 20 9.49 8.59 -14.00
N LEU A 21 8.40 7.98 -13.57
CA LEU A 21 8.23 7.41 -12.24
C LEU A 21 8.34 5.89 -12.31
N LYS A 22 8.98 5.31 -11.28
CA LYS A 22 9.06 3.86 -11.09
C LYS A 22 8.48 3.48 -9.74
N VAL A 23 8.06 2.22 -9.62
CA VAL A 23 7.69 1.65 -8.33
C VAL A 23 8.90 1.63 -7.40
N SER A 24 8.82 2.35 -6.28
CA SER A 24 9.91 2.48 -5.31
C SER A 24 9.85 1.44 -4.19
N GLN A 25 8.65 0.95 -3.88
CA GLN A 25 8.41 -0.04 -2.83
C GLN A 25 7.15 -0.84 -3.15
N VAL A 26 7.19 -2.13 -2.90
CA VAL A 26 6.04 -3.04 -3.08
C VAL A 26 5.80 -3.82 -1.80
N ALA A 27 4.55 -3.92 -1.40
CA ALA A 27 4.10 -4.75 -0.29
C ALA A 27 3.15 -5.83 -0.83
N VAL A 28 3.49 -7.09 -0.59
CA VAL A 28 2.70 -8.25 -1.04
C VAL A 28 2.10 -8.94 0.18
N ASP A 29 0.78 -9.05 0.21
CA ASP A 29 0.10 -9.74 1.31
C ASP A 29 0.41 -11.25 1.30
N SER A 30 0.77 -11.76 2.46
CA SER A 30 1.05 -13.17 2.71
C SER A 30 0.00 -13.83 3.63
N GLY A 31 -1.12 -13.16 3.87
CA GLY A 31 -2.16 -13.62 4.81
C GLY A 31 -3.03 -14.77 4.29
N GLY A 32 -3.00 -15.08 3.00
CA GLY A 32 -3.83 -16.10 2.37
C GLY A 32 -3.19 -17.49 2.31
N HIS A 33 -3.75 -18.36 1.48
CA HIS A 33 -3.34 -19.76 1.33
C HIS A 33 -1.97 -19.94 0.67
N CYS A 34 -1.52 -18.97 -0.14
CA CYS A 34 -0.27 -19.04 -0.91
C CYS A 34 0.92 -18.37 -0.19
N THR A 35 0.97 -18.41 1.15
CA THR A 35 1.98 -17.73 1.96
C THR A 35 3.42 -18.04 1.51
N HIS A 36 3.75 -19.32 1.25
CA HIS A 36 5.11 -19.72 0.87
C HIS A 36 5.49 -19.27 -0.56
N GLU A 37 4.51 -19.20 -1.46
CA GLU A 37 4.71 -18.65 -2.81
C GLU A 37 5.02 -17.16 -2.74
N VAL A 38 4.30 -16.40 -1.92
CA VAL A 38 4.59 -14.98 -1.65
C VAL A 38 5.99 -14.83 -1.07
N TYR A 39 6.36 -15.64 -0.09
CA TYR A 39 7.68 -15.56 0.54
C TYR A 39 8.81 -15.83 -0.47
N ARG A 40 8.64 -16.82 -1.35
CA ARG A 40 9.60 -17.10 -2.42
C ARG A 40 9.70 -15.91 -3.36
N TYR A 41 8.57 -15.40 -3.86
CA TYR A 41 8.54 -14.25 -4.75
C TYR A 41 9.25 -13.03 -4.16
N VAL A 42 8.95 -12.69 -2.91
CA VAL A 42 9.54 -11.56 -2.19
C VAL A 42 11.04 -11.75 -1.98
N ARG A 43 11.47 -12.94 -1.58
CA ARG A 43 12.89 -13.25 -1.34
C ARG A 43 13.76 -12.97 -2.56
N ASP A 44 13.29 -13.39 -3.73
CA ASP A 44 14.03 -13.22 -4.98
C ASP A 44 14.08 -11.74 -5.43
N ARG A 45 13.20 -10.87 -4.85
CA ARG A 45 13.02 -9.46 -5.23
C ARG A 45 13.32 -8.47 -4.12
N VAL A 46 14.03 -8.87 -3.08
CA VAL A 46 14.41 -7.98 -1.96
C VAL A 46 15.18 -6.74 -2.48
N ARG A 47 16.04 -6.90 -3.48
CA ARG A 47 16.76 -5.78 -4.08
C ARG A 47 15.88 -4.80 -4.86
N GLN A 48 14.67 -5.21 -5.24
CA GLN A 48 13.65 -4.40 -5.89
C GLN A 48 12.68 -3.77 -4.89
N ASN A 49 13.01 -3.82 -3.60
CA ASN A 49 12.18 -3.31 -2.51
C ASN A 49 10.79 -3.98 -2.41
N VAL A 50 10.69 -5.26 -2.76
CA VAL A 50 9.48 -6.07 -2.57
C VAL A 50 9.53 -6.67 -1.17
N VAL A 51 8.48 -6.50 -0.39
CA VAL A 51 8.39 -7.00 0.99
C VAL A 51 7.11 -7.79 1.22
N ALA A 52 7.19 -8.80 2.11
CA ALA A 52 6.03 -9.53 2.58
C ALA A 52 5.37 -8.77 3.74
N ILE A 53 4.06 -8.67 3.68
CA ILE A 53 3.24 -8.07 4.73
C ILE A 53 2.16 -9.05 5.18
N LYS A 54 1.58 -8.82 6.37
CA LYS A 54 0.41 -9.53 6.88
C LYS A 54 -0.34 -8.65 7.86
N GLY A 55 -1.67 -8.62 7.77
CA GLY A 55 -2.51 -7.95 8.75
C GLY A 55 -2.30 -8.52 10.15
N SER A 56 -2.21 -7.67 11.17
CA SER A 56 -2.14 -8.07 12.56
C SER A 56 -3.53 -8.36 13.11
N SER A 57 -3.68 -9.47 13.81
CA SER A 57 -4.90 -9.77 14.57
C SER A 57 -5.00 -8.98 15.89
N ARG A 58 -3.90 -8.31 16.30
CA ARG A 58 -3.87 -7.52 17.53
C ARG A 58 -4.41 -6.12 17.27
N ARG A 59 -5.36 -5.69 18.11
CA ARG A 59 -5.88 -4.32 18.08
C ARG A 59 -4.80 -3.31 18.43
N ASN A 60 -4.99 -2.09 17.96
CA ASN A 60 -4.08 -0.96 18.22
C ASN A 60 -2.62 -1.26 17.84
N SER A 61 -2.41 -2.19 16.91
CA SER A 61 -1.09 -2.43 16.36
C SER A 61 -0.60 -1.19 15.62
N PRO A 62 0.72 -0.88 15.69
CA PRO A 62 1.27 0.22 14.89
C PRO A 62 1.00 -0.02 13.41
N ALA A 63 0.82 1.05 12.63
CA ALA A 63 0.53 0.96 11.20
C ALA A 63 1.46 -0.02 10.47
N VAL A 64 2.75 0.03 10.79
CA VAL A 64 3.74 -0.97 10.34
C VAL A 64 4.62 -1.37 11.52
N GLY A 65 4.59 -2.65 11.87
CA GLY A 65 5.41 -3.24 12.92
C GLY A 65 6.89 -3.33 12.56
N LYS A 66 7.67 -3.94 13.43
CA LYS A 66 9.05 -4.35 13.13
C LYS A 66 9.03 -5.53 12.16
N GLY A 67 10.04 -5.59 11.28
CA GLY A 67 10.24 -6.75 10.41
C GLY A 67 10.70 -7.96 11.24
N ASN A 68 9.99 -9.05 11.10
CA ASN A 68 10.32 -10.33 11.74
C ASN A 68 10.82 -11.30 10.67
N LYS A 69 11.92 -12.01 10.98
CA LYS A 69 12.43 -13.05 10.10
C LYS A 69 11.60 -14.31 10.27
N VAL A 70 11.04 -14.79 9.15
CA VAL A 70 10.22 -16.00 9.07
C VAL A 70 10.88 -17.07 8.20
N ASP A 71 10.53 -18.31 8.45
CA ASP A 71 11.03 -19.44 7.67
C ASP A 71 10.29 -19.55 6.34
N LEU A 72 11.01 -19.95 5.31
CA LEU A 72 10.47 -20.26 4.00
C LEU A 72 10.55 -21.77 3.79
N SER A 73 9.40 -22.42 3.63
CA SER A 73 9.31 -23.84 3.24
C SER A 73 9.01 -23.94 1.74
N PHE A 74 9.81 -24.67 1.01
CA PHE A 74 9.60 -24.90 -0.41
C PHE A 74 10.17 -26.27 -0.81
N GLN A 75 9.37 -27.09 -1.49
CA GLN A 75 9.73 -28.43 -2.00
C GLN A 75 10.44 -29.30 -0.93
N GLY A 76 9.86 -29.38 0.28
CA GLY A 76 10.43 -30.17 1.37
C GLY A 76 11.68 -29.58 2.05
N ARG A 77 12.20 -28.46 1.57
CA ARG A 77 13.32 -27.74 2.19
C ARG A 77 12.85 -26.56 3.00
N VAL A 78 13.42 -26.37 4.19
CA VAL A 78 13.14 -25.22 5.05
C VAL A 78 14.36 -24.30 5.07
N LEU A 79 14.18 -23.07 4.58
CA LEU A 79 15.17 -22.02 4.74
C LEU A 79 14.82 -21.21 5.99
N LYS A 80 15.58 -21.39 7.04
CA LYS A 80 15.38 -20.64 8.28
C LYS A 80 15.59 -19.14 8.09
N ARG A 81 14.67 -18.33 8.66
CA ARG A 81 14.74 -16.85 8.62
C ARG A 81 14.90 -16.27 7.21
N GLY A 82 14.35 -16.96 6.20
CA GLY A 82 14.58 -16.67 4.78
C GLY A 82 13.92 -15.39 4.27
N VAL A 83 12.88 -14.90 4.94
CA VAL A 83 12.10 -13.73 4.53
C VAL A 83 11.88 -12.79 5.71
N THR A 84 11.81 -11.49 5.42
CA THR A 84 11.36 -10.50 6.40
C THR A 84 9.87 -10.22 6.20
N LEU A 85 9.06 -10.53 7.22
CA LEU A 85 7.62 -10.27 7.25
C LEU A 85 7.34 -9.04 8.13
N TYR A 86 6.52 -8.11 7.62
CA TYR A 86 6.04 -6.96 8.37
C TYR A 86 4.57 -7.16 8.74
N GLN A 87 4.25 -7.08 10.03
CA GLN A 87 2.86 -7.05 10.49
C GLN A 87 2.31 -5.64 10.40
N LEU A 88 1.07 -5.52 9.90
CA LEU A 88 0.38 -4.26 9.69
C LEU A 88 -0.78 -4.09 10.67
N GLY A 89 -0.85 -2.95 11.33
CA GLY A 89 -2.05 -2.49 12.03
C GLY A 89 -3.05 -1.95 11.01
N THR A 90 -3.78 -2.84 10.34
CA THR A 90 -4.74 -2.48 9.28
C THR A 90 -5.80 -1.52 9.80
N ASP A 91 -6.29 -1.71 11.03
CA ASP A 91 -7.25 -0.81 11.68
C ASP A 91 -6.70 0.61 11.86
N THR A 92 -5.43 0.71 12.25
CA THR A 92 -4.73 1.99 12.42
C THR A 92 -4.57 2.70 11.07
N ILE A 93 -4.22 1.96 10.02
CA ILE A 93 -4.09 2.51 8.66
C ILE A 93 -5.46 2.94 8.13
N LYS A 94 -6.50 2.10 8.24
CA LYS A 94 -7.87 2.41 7.82
C LYS A 94 -8.37 3.68 8.52
N THR A 95 -8.15 3.80 9.83
CA THR A 95 -8.53 5.02 10.59
C THR A 95 -7.85 6.27 10.02
N THR A 96 -6.57 6.17 9.67
CA THR A 96 -5.83 7.29 9.05
C THR A 96 -6.37 7.62 7.67
N LEU A 97 -6.60 6.62 6.82
CA LEU A 97 -7.09 6.78 5.45
C LEU A 97 -8.49 7.39 5.43
N PHE A 98 -9.42 6.87 6.23
CA PHE A 98 -10.77 7.41 6.33
C PHE A 98 -10.80 8.82 6.97
N GLY A 99 -9.88 9.12 7.88
CA GLY A 99 -9.67 10.49 8.35
C GLY A 99 -9.31 11.44 7.21
N ARG A 100 -8.40 11.02 6.33
CA ARG A 100 -7.99 11.80 5.15
C ARG A 100 -9.08 11.93 4.09
N LEU A 101 -9.89 10.89 3.86
CA LEU A 101 -11.01 10.93 2.93
C LEU A 101 -12.08 11.96 3.35
N ARG A 102 -12.18 12.28 4.64
CA ARG A 102 -13.10 13.30 5.17
C ARG A 102 -12.58 14.73 5.04
N HIS A 103 -11.32 14.91 4.68
CA HIS A 103 -10.75 16.25 4.46
C HIS A 103 -11.31 16.84 3.17
N ASN A 104 -12.06 17.95 3.31
CA ASN A 104 -12.71 18.64 2.19
C ASN A 104 -11.83 19.68 1.48
N GLU A 105 -10.64 19.95 2.01
CA GLU A 105 -9.73 20.93 1.41
C GLU A 105 -8.94 20.30 0.26
N ALA A 106 -9.29 20.62 -0.97
CA ALA A 106 -8.54 20.20 -2.14
C ALA A 106 -7.11 20.75 -2.11
N GLY A 107 -6.11 19.85 -2.16
CA GLY A 107 -4.69 20.22 -2.14
C GLY A 107 -4.09 20.48 -0.76
N GLY A 108 -4.85 20.32 0.32
CA GLY A 108 -4.34 20.40 1.69
C GLY A 108 -3.43 19.23 2.08
N VAL A 109 -2.70 19.40 3.18
CA VAL A 109 -1.82 18.35 3.71
C VAL A 109 -2.64 17.11 4.06
N GLY A 110 -2.28 15.98 3.47
CA GLY A 110 -2.97 14.70 3.71
C GLY A 110 -4.09 14.38 2.74
N THR A 111 -4.37 15.22 1.75
CA THR A 111 -5.32 14.93 0.68
C THR A 111 -4.92 13.66 -0.07
N LEU A 112 -5.89 12.79 -0.34
CA LEU A 112 -5.72 11.61 -1.18
C LEU A 112 -6.01 11.98 -2.64
N HIS A 113 -5.11 11.61 -3.53
CA HIS A 113 -5.25 11.79 -4.96
C HIS A 113 -5.49 10.45 -5.64
N PHE A 114 -6.44 10.41 -6.55
CA PHE A 114 -6.79 9.21 -7.30
C PHE A 114 -6.56 9.43 -8.80
N GLY A 115 -6.14 8.37 -9.49
CA GLY A 115 -6.00 8.41 -10.95
C GLY A 115 -7.36 8.46 -11.64
N MET A 116 -7.40 9.02 -12.85
CA MET A 116 -8.61 9.11 -13.67
C MET A 116 -9.25 7.75 -14.00
N ALA A 117 -8.50 6.66 -13.87
CA ALA A 117 -9.00 5.31 -14.09
C ALA A 117 -9.76 4.74 -12.88
N ALA A 118 -9.80 5.47 -11.75
CA ALA A 118 -10.60 5.07 -10.59
C ALA A 118 -12.09 5.32 -10.90
N ASP A 119 -12.83 4.25 -11.00
CA ASP A 119 -14.25 4.24 -11.33
C ASP A 119 -15.14 4.12 -10.08
N GLU A 120 -16.44 4.09 -10.28
CA GLU A 120 -17.43 3.92 -9.20
C GLU A 120 -17.21 2.63 -8.41
N GLU A 121 -16.89 1.53 -9.10
CA GLU A 121 -16.63 0.24 -8.45
C GLU A 121 -15.40 0.31 -7.54
N TYR A 122 -14.33 0.98 -7.98
CA TYR A 122 -13.16 1.22 -7.16
C TYR A 122 -13.51 1.97 -5.87
N PHE A 123 -14.30 3.05 -5.97
CA PHE A 123 -14.69 3.83 -4.79
C PHE A 123 -15.67 3.09 -3.88
N ARG A 124 -16.55 2.30 -4.45
CA ARG A 124 -17.44 1.43 -3.68
C ARG A 124 -16.64 0.43 -2.83
N GLN A 125 -15.63 -0.19 -3.41
CA GLN A 125 -14.74 -1.08 -2.67
C GLN A 125 -13.86 -0.34 -1.65
N LEU A 126 -13.37 0.85 -1.99
CA LEU A 126 -12.55 1.69 -1.10
C LEU A 126 -13.31 2.10 0.16
N THR A 127 -14.61 2.33 0.06
CA THR A 127 -15.47 2.79 1.15
C THR A 127 -16.40 1.71 1.72
N SER A 128 -16.17 0.44 1.37
CA SER A 128 -17.03 -0.70 1.74
C SER A 128 -17.02 -1.04 3.22
N GLU A 129 -16.04 -0.55 3.98
CA GLU A 129 -15.93 -0.80 5.41
C GLU A 129 -16.27 0.45 6.24
N ARG A 130 -16.82 0.21 7.42
CA ARG A 130 -17.14 1.26 8.39
C ARG A 130 -16.76 0.85 9.81
N GLN A 131 -16.50 1.81 10.67
CA GLN A 131 -16.34 1.54 12.09
C GLN A 131 -17.70 1.28 12.75
N ALA A 132 -17.83 0.15 13.43
CA ALA A 132 -18.97 -0.18 14.26
C ALA A 132 -18.55 -0.30 15.72
N LEU A 133 -19.42 0.15 16.63
CA LEU A 133 -19.25 -0.07 18.06
C LEU A 133 -19.71 -1.50 18.38
N ARG A 134 -18.84 -2.28 18.98
CA ARG A 134 -19.15 -3.62 19.49
C ARG A 134 -18.77 -3.70 20.96
N TYR A 135 -19.35 -4.64 21.67
CA TYR A 135 -18.99 -4.91 23.07
C TYR A 135 -18.22 -6.21 23.17
N HIS A 136 -17.05 -6.17 23.78
CA HIS A 136 -16.24 -7.33 24.08
C HIS A 136 -16.02 -7.42 25.60
N ARG A 137 -16.52 -8.47 26.22
CA ARG A 137 -16.46 -8.65 27.69
C ARG A 137 -17.00 -7.44 28.46
N GLY A 138 -18.08 -6.82 27.98
CA GLY A 138 -18.71 -5.63 28.61
C GLY A 138 -18.05 -4.29 28.23
N PHE A 139 -16.91 -4.28 27.54
CA PHE A 139 -16.21 -3.05 27.14
C PHE A 139 -16.55 -2.66 25.70
N PRO A 140 -16.84 -1.38 25.42
CA PRO A 140 -17.09 -0.90 24.08
C PRO A 140 -15.79 -0.89 23.28
N ILE A 141 -15.84 -1.43 22.08
CA ILE A 141 -14.73 -1.49 21.16
C ILE A 141 -15.19 -1.05 19.77
N ARG A 142 -14.32 -0.36 19.03
CA ARG A 142 -14.56 -0.04 17.63
C ARG A 142 -13.87 -1.07 16.75
N GLU A 143 -14.62 -1.63 15.82
CA GLU A 143 -14.13 -2.59 14.82
C GLU A 143 -14.50 -2.11 13.43
N TRP A 144 -13.60 -2.36 12.46
CA TRP A 144 -13.91 -2.21 11.06
C TRP A 144 -14.77 -3.39 10.60
N VAL A 145 -15.92 -3.09 10.05
CA VAL A 145 -16.87 -4.09 9.59
C VAL A 145 -17.25 -3.82 8.14
N LYS A 146 -17.38 -4.89 7.37
CA LYS A 146 -17.84 -4.91 6.00
C LYS A 146 -19.21 -5.60 5.96
N LYS A 147 -20.12 -5.14 5.10
CA LYS A 147 -21.37 -5.84 4.83
C LYS A 147 -21.06 -7.18 4.14
N ALA A 148 -21.81 -8.22 4.47
CA ALA A 148 -21.65 -9.52 3.81
C ALA A 148 -21.90 -9.39 2.30
N GLY A 149 -20.98 -9.95 1.51
CA GLY A 149 -21.02 -9.89 0.05
C GLY A 149 -20.34 -8.68 -0.58
N ASP A 150 -20.05 -7.62 0.17
CA ASP A 150 -19.29 -6.49 -0.38
C ASP A 150 -17.82 -6.87 -0.62
N ARG A 151 -17.27 -6.34 -1.70
CA ARG A 151 -15.85 -6.44 -2.02
C ARG A 151 -15.08 -5.27 -1.39
N ASN A 152 -13.84 -5.49 -0.98
CA ASN A 152 -12.96 -4.48 -0.36
C ASN A 152 -11.53 -4.52 -0.87
N GLU A 153 -11.28 -5.15 -1.99
CA GLU A 153 -9.92 -5.34 -2.53
C GLU A 153 -9.22 -4.00 -2.81
N ALA A 154 -9.98 -2.98 -3.28
CA ALA A 154 -9.41 -1.65 -3.47
C ALA A 154 -8.97 -1.02 -2.14
N LEU A 155 -9.76 -1.17 -1.07
CA LEU A 155 -9.37 -0.70 0.26
C LEU A 155 -8.11 -1.41 0.75
N ASP A 156 -8.04 -2.73 0.64
CA ASP A 156 -6.88 -3.50 1.06
C ASP A 156 -5.63 -3.10 0.26
N CYS A 157 -5.74 -2.90 -1.05
CA CYS A 157 -4.64 -2.39 -1.87
C CYS A 157 -4.16 -1.00 -1.42
N VAL A 158 -5.06 -0.08 -1.08
CA VAL A 158 -4.69 1.26 -0.57
C VAL A 158 -4.05 1.17 0.81
N VAL A 159 -4.54 0.31 1.70
CA VAL A 159 -3.94 0.03 3.01
C VAL A 159 -2.51 -0.48 2.84
N TYR A 160 -2.27 -1.41 1.92
CA TYR A 160 -0.95 -1.99 1.66
C TYR A 160 -0.02 -0.99 0.96
N ALA A 161 -0.54 -0.18 0.04
CA ALA A 161 0.23 0.91 -0.58
C ALA A 161 0.67 1.96 0.46
N TYR A 162 -0.21 2.32 1.39
CA TYR A 162 0.13 3.22 2.50
C TYR A 162 1.21 2.61 3.41
N ALA A 163 1.11 1.32 3.73
CA ALA A 163 2.15 0.61 4.47
C ALA A 163 3.48 0.56 3.72
N ALA A 164 3.47 0.35 2.39
CA ALA A 164 4.66 0.39 1.55
C ALA A 164 5.33 1.77 1.58
N MET A 165 4.56 2.86 1.51
CA MET A 165 5.05 4.24 1.65
C MET A 165 5.70 4.45 3.03
N LEU A 166 5.08 3.97 4.11
CA LEU A 166 5.66 4.06 5.46
C LEU A 166 6.97 3.26 5.59
N LEU A 167 7.08 2.09 4.95
CA LEU A 167 8.31 1.29 4.91
C LEU A 167 9.41 1.98 4.11
N PHE A 168 9.06 2.57 2.98
CA PHE A 168 9.97 3.36 2.16
C PHE A 168 10.51 4.57 2.95
N SER A 169 9.62 5.31 3.63
CA SER A 169 10.00 6.49 4.42
C SER A 169 10.97 6.20 5.58
N ARG A 170 10.99 4.96 6.09
CA ARG A 170 11.96 4.57 7.14
C ARG A 170 13.42 4.62 6.71
N ARG A 171 13.67 4.62 5.40
CA ARG A 171 15.02 4.65 4.80
C ARG A 171 15.50 6.06 4.51
N MET A 172 14.65 7.05 4.70
CA MET A 172 14.91 8.45 4.39
C MET A 172 14.74 9.33 5.62
N ASN A 173 15.37 10.51 5.60
CA ASN A 173 15.09 11.53 6.61
C ASN A 173 13.68 12.08 6.34
N ARG A 174 12.78 11.91 7.31
CA ARG A 174 11.37 12.32 7.18
C ARG A 174 11.18 13.80 6.91
N ALA A 175 12.05 14.64 7.44
CA ALA A 175 11.95 16.09 7.28
C ALA A 175 12.27 16.56 5.85
N THR A 176 13.15 15.83 5.14
CA THR A 176 13.66 16.22 3.82
C THR A 176 13.25 15.25 2.70
N MET A 177 12.56 14.17 3.03
CA MET A 177 12.23 13.09 2.08
C MET A 177 11.53 13.60 0.81
N TRP A 178 10.51 14.41 0.99
CA TRP A 178 9.73 14.91 -0.15
C TRP A 178 10.53 15.86 -1.02
N GLN A 179 11.35 16.73 -0.41
CA GLN A 179 12.26 17.60 -1.15
C GLN A 179 13.29 16.78 -1.93
N GLN A 180 13.92 15.79 -1.30
CA GLN A 180 14.88 14.92 -1.98
C GLN A 180 14.26 14.14 -3.15
N LEU A 181 13.02 13.68 -2.99
CA LEU A 181 12.29 13.00 -4.08
C LEU A 181 11.94 13.97 -5.21
N ALA A 182 11.53 15.20 -4.89
CA ALA A 182 11.27 16.24 -5.89
C ALA A 182 12.56 16.59 -6.65
N ASP A 183 13.67 16.83 -5.95
CA ASP A 183 14.97 17.13 -6.55
C ASP A 183 15.45 15.99 -7.47
N GLN A 184 15.25 14.73 -7.07
CA GLN A 184 15.56 13.57 -7.91
C GLN A 184 14.70 13.53 -9.18
N LEU A 185 13.44 13.92 -9.09
CA LEU A 185 12.56 14.01 -10.26
C LEU A 185 12.95 15.18 -11.17
N GLU A 186 13.36 16.31 -10.62
CA GLU A 186 13.74 17.48 -11.41
C GLU A 186 15.10 17.31 -12.09
N HIS A 187 16.09 16.78 -11.38
CA HIS A 187 17.48 16.66 -11.85
C HIS A 187 17.81 15.27 -12.40
N GLY A 188 16.91 14.29 -12.28
CA GLY A 188 17.06 12.95 -12.84
C GLY A 188 17.22 12.98 -14.38
N LYS A 189 18.12 12.16 -14.92
CA LYS A 189 18.39 12.08 -16.37
C LYS A 189 17.09 11.90 -17.15
N LYS A 190 16.77 12.84 -18.06
CA LYS A 190 15.68 12.73 -19.03
C LYS A 190 15.92 11.50 -19.91
N LYS A 191 15.14 10.44 -19.76
CA LYS A 191 15.03 9.41 -20.81
C LYS A 191 13.91 9.80 -21.76
N PRO A 192 14.09 9.64 -23.08
CA PRO A 192 13.01 9.89 -24.03
C PRO A 192 11.86 8.91 -23.76
N LEU A 193 10.69 9.42 -23.48
CA LEU A 193 9.48 8.65 -23.20
C LEU A 193 8.93 8.10 -24.52
N ARG A 194 8.80 6.77 -24.61
CA ARG A 194 7.84 6.15 -25.52
C ARG A 194 6.45 6.46 -24.96
N SER A 195 5.67 7.18 -25.77
CA SER A 195 4.35 7.71 -25.45
C SER A 195 3.39 6.63 -24.94
N LYS A 196 3.12 6.59 -23.63
CA LYS A 196 1.91 6.05 -23.05
C LYS A 196 1.27 7.16 -22.23
N GLN A 197 -0.04 7.26 -22.32
CA GLN A 197 -0.87 8.36 -21.85
C GLN A 197 -0.49 8.93 -20.47
N PRO A 198 -0.54 10.26 -20.30
CA PRO A 198 -0.29 10.90 -19.01
C PRO A 198 -1.34 10.47 -17.97
N VAL A 199 -0.89 10.18 -16.76
CA VAL A 199 -1.78 9.95 -15.61
C VAL A 199 -2.28 11.32 -15.15
N SER A 200 -3.55 11.58 -15.38
CA SER A 200 -4.24 12.77 -14.87
C SER A 200 -4.86 12.44 -13.49
N TYR A 201 -4.81 13.39 -12.58
CA TYR A 201 -5.39 13.25 -11.24
C TYR A 201 -6.61 14.18 -11.11
N THR A 202 -7.68 13.67 -10.54
CA THR A 202 -8.85 14.46 -10.14
C THR A 202 -8.93 14.54 -8.62
N HIS A 203 -9.34 15.71 -8.13
CA HIS A 203 -9.73 15.88 -6.74
C HIS A 203 -11.19 15.47 -6.58
N LEU A 204 -11.45 14.46 -5.75
CA LEU A 204 -12.81 14.12 -5.38
C LEU A 204 -13.24 14.99 -4.19
N ARG A 205 -14.30 15.76 -4.40
CA ARG A 205 -15.08 16.28 -3.29
C ARG A 205 -15.94 15.13 -2.76
N ALA A 206 -15.86 14.86 -1.46
CA ALA A 206 -16.87 14.04 -0.81
C ALA A 206 -18.20 14.80 -0.93
N HIS A 207 -19.15 14.23 -1.65
CA HIS A 207 -20.54 14.70 -1.59
C HIS A 207 -21.14 14.12 -0.32
N GLU A 208 -21.84 15.00 0.42
CA GLU A 208 -22.69 14.66 1.55
C GLU A 208 -23.81 13.68 1.17
#